data_8ac1006906a25e118ae697768589ddec
#
_entry.id   8ac1006906a25e118ae697768589ddec
#
_cell.length_a   1.000
_cell.length_b   1.000
_cell.length_c   1.000
_cell.angle_alpha   90.00
_cell.angle_beta   90.00
_cell.angle_gamma   90.00
#
_symmetry.space_group_name_H-M   'P 1'
#
loop_
_entity.id
_entity.type
_entity.pdbx_description
1 polymer ?
#
loop_
_entity_poly.entity_id
_entity_poly.type
_entity_poly.pdbx_seq_one_letter_code
_entity_poly.pdbx_strand_id
1 'polypeptide(L)'
;NEIKEMKLIKNDKLECQIADVAEVAGYLWQRGWAERNGGNISVNVTDLLTDEEKVLPAISERYPLPKVMNALKGNFFLVTGTNRRMRYVASHPMENMAVIRISDTGDWYEIIADNPVRPTSELPSHLSMHDYLKGRGVDNKVVLHTHPTDLVAMTHNRAFLQPDVLGKLLWSMIPETRVIVPKGLGIV
;
A
#
# COMPACT_ATOMS: atom_id res chain seq x y z
N ASN A 1 23.40 30.02 -5.21
CA ASN A 1 22.09 29.45 -5.63
C ASN A 1 21.89 28.14 -4.87
N GLU A 2 21.43 28.26 -3.65
CA GLU A 2 20.93 27.11 -2.92
C GLU A 2 19.64 26.65 -3.61
N ILE A 3 19.71 25.51 -4.28
CA ILE A 3 18.53 24.78 -4.69
C ILE A 3 17.89 24.33 -3.38
N LYS A 4 16.87 25.07 -2.95
CA LYS A 4 16.06 24.74 -1.79
C LYS A 4 15.42 23.40 -2.11
N GLU A 5 15.95 22.30 -1.53
CA GLU A 5 15.29 20.99 -1.58
C GLU A 5 13.86 21.18 -1.09
N MET A 6 12.91 21.12 -2.01
CA MET A 6 11.48 21.16 -1.67
C MET A 6 11.14 19.80 -1.06
N LYS A 7 11.30 19.68 0.25
CA LYS A 7 10.80 18.52 0.98
C LYS A 7 9.28 18.65 1.07
N LEU A 8 8.58 17.77 0.39
CA LEU A 8 7.14 17.58 0.52
C LEU A 8 6.74 17.32 1.97
N ILE A 9 7.68 16.82 2.75
CA ILE A 9 7.53 16.36 4.13
C ILE A 9 7.81 17.52 5.10
N LYS A 10 6.97 18.55 5.06
CA LYS A 10 6.82 19.50 6.17
C LYS A 10 5.48 19.34 6.89
N ASN A 11 4.79 18.25 6.61
CA ASN A 11 3.46 17.95 7.09
C ASN A 11 3.55 16.87 8.15
N ASP A 12 3.39 17.24 9.41
CA ASP A 12 3.50 16.34 10.57
C ASP A 12 2.59 15.11 10.44
N LYS A 13 1.41 15.25 9.84
CA LYS A 13 0.48 14.12 9.63
C LYS A 13 1.02 13.12 8.63
N LEU A 14 1.62 13.61 7.54
CA LEU A 14 2.25 12.74 6.53
C LEU A 14 3.50 12.10 7.09
N GLU A 15 4.31 12.83 7.86
CA GLU A 15 5.49 12.28 8.55
C GLU A 15 5.12 11.15 9.51
N CYS A 16 4.07 11.33 10.33
CA CYS A 16 3.55 10.27 11.19
C CYS A 16 3.13 9.04 10.36
N GLN A 17 2.40 9.24 9.27
CA GLN A 17 1.98 8.12 8.41
C GLN A 17 3.16 7.39 7.76
N ILE A 18 4.20 8.11 7.38
CA ILE A 18 5.44 7.53 6.86
C ILE A 18 6.14 6.70 7.93
N ALA A 19 6.20 7.20 9.18
CA ALA A 19 6.76 6.49 10.31
C ALA A 19 5.97 5.21 10.62
N ASP A 20 4.64 5.25 10.59
CA ASP A 20 3.78 4.07 10.78
C ASP A 20 4.04 3.00 9.71
N VAL A 21 4.16 3.40 8.44
CA VAL A 21 4.48 2.47 7.34
C VAL A 21 5.87 1.87 7.54
N ALA A 22 6.86 2.67 7.95
CA ALA A 22 8.22 2.21 8.22
C ALA A 22 8.24 1.20 9.37
N GLU A 23 7.52 1.45 10.45
CA GLU A 23 7.41 0.54 11.60
C GLU A 23 6.80 -0.81 11.18
N VAL A 24 5.66 -0.78 10.47
CA VAL A 24 5.01 -2.00 9.97
C VAL A 24 5.92 -2.76 9.01
N ALA A 25 6.61 -2.08 8.10
CA ALA A 25 7.60 -2.70 7.21
C ALA A 25 8.71 -3.42 7.99
N GLY A 26 9.15 -2.83 9.10
CA GLY A 26 10.11 -3.45 10.03
C GLY A 26 9.59 -4.73 10.65
N TYR A 27 8.34 -4.73 11.11
CA TYR A 27 7.70 -5.94 11.68
C TYR A 27 7.55 -7.05 10.65
N LEU A 28 7.14 -6.73 9.42
CA LEU A 28 7.00 -7.70 8.33
C LEU A 28 8.34 -8.36 8.00
N TRP A 29 9.41 -7.57 7.94
CA TRP A 29 10.75 -8.09 7.71
C TRP A 29 11.24 -8.97 8.85
N GLN A 30 11.08 -8.55 10.11
CA GLN A 30 11.47 -9.32 11.30
C GLN A 30 10.73 -10.66 11.40
N ARG A 31 9.47 -10.70 10.96
CA ARG A 31 8.66 -11.92 10.91
C ARG A 31 9.03 -12.86 9.75
N GLY A 32 9.88 -12.43 8.82
CA GLY A 32 10.18 -13.20 7.61
C GLY A 32 9.02 -13.23 6.60
N TRP A 33 8.07 -12.29 6.71
CA TRP A 33 6.89 -12.21 5.84
C TRP A 33 7.08 -11.28 4.63
N ALA A 34 8.25 -10.72 4.49
CA ALA A 34 8.62 -9.82 3.41
C ALA A 34 10.08 -10.10 2.98
N GLU A 35 10.34 -11.30 2.50
CA GLU A 35 11.66 -11.72 2.06
C GLU A 35 12.10 -10.98 0.79
N ARG A 36 13.38 -10.66 0.70
CA ARG A 36 13.98 -9.93 -0.42
C ARG A 36 13.19 -8.63 -0.71
N ASN A 37 12.54 -8.55 -1.86
CA ASN A 37 11.67 -7.45 -2.30
C ASN A 37 10.19 -7.84 -2.28
N GLY A 38 9.83 -8.91 -1.56
CA GLY A 38 8.45 -9.33 -1.36
C GLY A 38 7.70 -8.40 -0.42
N GLY A 39 6.40 -8.31 -0.63
CA GLY A 39 5.51 -7.43 0.12
C GLY A 39 5.56 -5.97 -0.35
N ASN A 40 4.47 -5.27 -0.16
CA ASN A 40 4.34 -3.86 -0.49
C ASN A 40 3.16 -3.25 0.27
N ILE A 41 3.20 -1.93 0.43
CA ILE A 41 2.22 -1.17 1.20
C ILE A 41 1.80 0.03 0.38
N SER A 42 0.50 0.32 0.35
CA SER A 42 -0.05 1.57 -0.14
C SER A 42 -1.04 2.17 0.85
N VAL A 43 -0.97 3.48 1.02
CA VAL A 43 -1.84 4.24 1.93
C VAL A 43 -2.47 5.38 1.18
N ASN A 44 -3.80 5.53 1.24
CA ASN A 44 -4.47 6.73 0.75
C ASN A 44 -4.19 7.88 1.72
N VAL A 45 -3.41 8.86 1.29
CA VAL A 45 -2.98 10.01 2.07
C VAL A 45 -3.66 11.31 1.67
N THR A 46 -4.72 11.24 0.86
CA THR A 46 -5.43 12.40 0.32
C THR A 46 -5.85 13.39 1.40
N ASP A 47 -6.34 12.90 2.54
CA ASP A 47 -6.84 13.72 3.64
C ASP A 47 -5.71 14.25 4.56
N LEU A 48 -4.48 13.76 4.35
CA LEU A 48 -3.31 14.18 5.11
C LEU A 48 -2.56 15.34 4.45
N LEU A 49 -2.72 15.51 3.13
CA LEU A 49 -2.04 16.55 2.37
C LEU A 49 -2.76 17.89 2.50
N THR A 50 -1.99 18.96 2.58
CA THR A 50 -2.50 20.34 2.49
C THR A 50 -2.90 20.68 1.05
N ASP A 51 -3.68 21.73 0.86
CA ASP A 51 -4.07 22.18 -0.48
C ASP A 51 -2.86 22.63 -1.31
N GLU A 52 -1.83 23.17 -0.67
CA GLU A 52 -0.56 23.54 -1.29
C GLU A 52 0.21 22.31 -1.77
N GLU A 53 0.23 21.22 -0.99
CA GLU A 53 0.89 19.98 -1.37
C GLU A 53 0.16 19.26 -2.51
N LYS A 54 -1.15 19.34 -2.57
CA LYS A 54 -1.96 18.74 -3.64
C LYS A 54 -1.72 19.33 -5.02
N VAL A 55 -1.24 20.57 -5.10
CA VAL A 55 -0.96 21.25 -6.37
C VAL A 55 0.51 21.27 -6.74
N LEU A 56 1.37 20.59 -5.99
CA LEU A 56 2.79 20.47 -6.31
C LEU A 56 3.01 19.88 -7.71
N PRO A 57 4.04 20.35 -8.44
CA PRO A 57 4.36 19.81 -9.74
C PRO A 57 4.80 18.35 -9.65
N ALA A 58 4.48 17.57 -10.67
CA ALA A 58 5.00 16.22 -10.80
C ALA A 58 6.51 16.23 -11.04
N ILE A 59 7.19 15.24 -10.49
CA ILE A 59 8.63 14.98 -10.71
C ILE A 59 8.86 13.79 -11.64
N SER A 60 7.80 13.20 -12.18
CA SER A 60 7.81 12.11 -13.15
C SER A 60 6.95 12.41 -14.37
N GLU A 61 7.08 11.57 -15.38
CA GLU A 61 6.11 11.45 -16.46
C GLU A 61 4.78 10.85 -15.93
N ARG A 62 3.76 10.88 -16.80
CA ARG A 62 2.47 10.22 -16.53
C ARG A 62 2.55 8.74 -16.87
N TYR A 63 2.12 7.91 -15.94
CA TYR A 63 2.07 6.47 -16.11
C TYR A 63 0.62 6.02 -16.28
N PRO A 64 0.27 5.34 -17.39
CA PRO A 64 -1.09 4.87 -17.61
C PRO A 64 -1.48 3.78 -16.60
N LEU A 65 -2.73 3.77 -16.21
CA LEU A 65 -3.35 2.70 -15.42
C LEU A 65 -4.08 1.73 -16.36
N PRO A 66 -4.13 0.43 -16.03
CA PRO A 66 -4.77 -0.57 -16.90
C PRO A 66 -6.30 -0.44 -16.97
N LYS A 67 -6.89 0.28 -16.02
CA LYS A 67 -8.31 0.62 -15.98
C LYS A 67 -8.52 1.95 -15.28
N VAL A 68 -9.68 2.56 -15.53
CA VAL A 68 -10.09 3.79 -14.84
C VAL A 68 -10.45 3.49 -13.38
N MET A 69 -9.84 4.23 -12.46
CA MET A 69 -10.10 4.15 -11.01
C MET A 69 -11.11 5.23 -10.61
N ASN A 70 -12.40 4.93 -10.77
CA ASN A 70 -13.47 5.94 -10.67
C ASN A 70 -13.59 6.58 -9.29
N ALA A 71 -13.41 5.80 -8.21
CA ALA A 71 -13.49 6.31 -6.85
C ALA A 71 -12.20 6.99 -6.37
N LEU A 72 -11.10 6.85 -7.14
CA LEU A 72 -9.78 7.37 -6.76
C LEU A 72 -9.36 8.62 -7.55
N LYS A 73 -10.20 9.17 -8.37
CA LYS A 73 -9.91 10.40 -9.14
C LYS A 73 -9.42 11.51 -8.22
N GLY A 74 -8.28 12.11 -8.55
CA GLY A 74 -7.66 13.17 -7.76
C GLY A 74 -7.12 12.73 -6.38
N ASN A 75 -7.06 11.43 -6.08
CA ASN A 75 -6.54 10.94 -4.82
C ASN A 75 -5.01 10.80 -4.83
N PHE A 76 -4.44 10.78 -3.61
CA PHE A 76 -3.01 10.68 -3.38
C PHE A 76 -2.69 9.43 -2.57
N PHE A 77 -1.59 8.78 -2.93
CA PHE A 77 -1.16 7.55 -2.26
C PHE A 77 0.32 7.60 -1.91
N LEU A 78 0.65 7.21 -0.69
CA LEU A 78 1.99 6.82 -0.28
C LEU A 78 2.18 5.34 -0.64
N VAL A 79 3.20 5.00 -1.42
CA VAL A 79 3.38 3.64 -1.96
C VAL A 79 4.83 3.21 -1.86
N THR A 80 5.08 1.98 -1.44
CA THR A 80 6.41 1.37 -1.46
C THR A 80 6.89 1.17 -2.90
N GLY A 81 8.18 1.37 -3.11
CA GLY A 81 8.81 1.32 -4.43
C GLY A 81 8.98 -0.10 -4.97
N THR A 82 9.03 -0.21 -6.29
CA THR A 82 9.37 -1.47 -6.96
C THR A 82 10.79 -1.91 -6.62
N ASN A 83 11.01 -3.21 -6.44
CA ASN A 83 12.28 -3.81 -6.03
C ASN A 83 12.87 -3.26 -4.71
N ARG A 84 12.04 -2.61 -3.88
CA ARG A 84 12.46 -2.15 -2.56
C ARG A 84 12.18 -3.22 -1.50
N ARG A 85 13.06 -3.27 -0.50
CA ARG A 85 12.96 -4.26 0.57
C ARG A 85 12.34 -3.62 1.80
N MET A 86 11.42 -4.33 2.47
CA MET A 86 10.76 -3.80 3.66
C MET A 86 11.74 -3.36 4.75
N ARG A 87 12.89 -4.05 4.91
CA ARG A 87 13.94 -3.63 5.85
C ARG A 87 14.51 -2.24 5.53
N TYR A 88 14.54 -1.84 4.26
CA TYR A 88 15.03 -0.52 3.85
C TYR A 88 13.91 0.52 3.89
N VAL A 89 12.66 0.12 3.65
CA VAL A 89 11.50 0.97 3.95
C VAL A 89 11.49 1.33 5.43
N ALA A 90 11.79 0.37 6.32
CA ALA A 90 11.87 0.60 7.76
C ALA A 90 12.98 1.60 8.16
N SER A 91 14.16 1.51 7.54
CA SER A 91 15.31 2.33 7.92
C SER A 91 15.41 3.65 7.16
N HIS A 92 14.99 3.70 5.91
CA HIS A 92 15.06 4.84 5.00
C HIS A 92 13.76 4.97 4.19
N PRO A 93 12.63 5.30 4.85
CA PRO A 93 11.31 5.22 4.21
C PRO A 93 11.21 6.03 2.94
N MET A 94 11.63 7.29 2.92
CA MET A 94 11.47 8.15 1.74
C MET A 94 12.42 7.85 0.59
N GLU A 95 13.50 7.11 0.82
CA GLU A 95 14.33 6.57 -0.26
C GLU A 95 13.69 5.35 -0.94
N ASN A 96 12.67 4.75 -0.30
CA ASN A 96 12.04 3.49 -0.71
C ASN A 96 10.54 3.58 -0.95
N MET A 97 9.96 4.77 -0.84
CA MET A 97 8.55 5.04 -1.09
C MET A 97 8.38 6.26 -2.00
N ALA A 98 7.22 6.36 -2.61
CA ALA A 98 6.81 7.52 -3.39
C ALA A 98 5.43 8.02 -2.95
N VAL A 99 5.17 9.31 -3.13
CA VAL A 99 3.82 9.85 -3.11
C VAL A 99 3.38 10.05 -4.56
N ILE A 100 2.25 9.46 -4.91
CA ILE A 100 1.66 9.56 -6.25
C ILE A 100 0.34 10.31 -6.20
N ARG A 101 0.01 10.96 -7.31
CA ARG A 101 -1.28 11.59 -7.58
C ARG A 101 -1.98 10.84 -8.69
N ILE A 102 -3.22 10.40 -8.46
CA ILE A 102 -4.10 9.85 -9.51
C ILE A 102 -4.72 11.03 -10.27
N SER A 103 -4.82 10.91 -11.58
CA SER A 103 -5.44 11.91 -12.43
C SER A 103 -6.92 12.18 -12.07
N ASP A 104 -7.43 13.34 -12.46
CA ASP A 104 -8.86 13.66 -12.33
C ASP A 104 -9.73 12.80 -13.25
N THR A 105 -9.13 12.15 -14.24
CA THR A 105 -9.79 11.17 -15.11
C THR A 105 -9.70 9.74 -14.58
N GLY A 106 -8.75 9.45 -13.68
CA GLY A 106 -8.58 8.16 -13.01
C GLY A 106 -7.86 7.09 -13.84
N ASP A 107 -7.25 7.45 -14.97
CA ASP A 107 -6.65 6.54 -15.94
C ASP A 107 -5.11 6.60 -16.02
N TRP A 108 -4.49 7.50 -15.26
CA TRP A 108 -3.04 7.60 -15.12
C TRP A 108 -2.65 8.16 -13.75
N TYR A 109 -1.39 8.03 -13.39
CA TYR A 109 -0.80 8.64 -12.20
C TYR A 109 0.55 9.28 -12.50
N GLU A 110 1.00 10.13 -11.59
CA GLU A 110 2.33 10.75 -11.61
C GLU A 110 2.90 10.80 -10.18
N ILE A 111 4.21 10.94 -10.05
CA ILE A 111 4.91 11.02 -8.77
C ILE A 111 5.09 12.50 -8.43
N ILE A 112 4.76 12.89 -7.19
CA ILE A 112 4.80 14.28 -6.72
C ILE A 112 5.73 14.49 -5.53
N ALA A 113 6.40 13.45 -5.03
CA ALA A 113 7.26 13.55 -3.87
C ALA A 113 8.74 13.56 -4.21
N ASP A 114 9.53 14.11 -3.30
CA ASP A 114 10.95 14.46 -3.38
C ASP A 114 11.87 13.44 -4.04
N ASN A 115 11.45 12.18 -4.14
CA ASN A 115 12.27 11.12 -4.70
C ASN A 115 11.49 10.38 -5.82
N PRO A 116 12.03 10.27 -7.04
CA PRO A 116 11.38 9.61 -8.16
C PRO A 116 11.43 8.08 -8.03
N VAL A 117 11.07 7.54 -6.87
CA VAL A 117 10.94 6.10 -6.66
C VAL A 117 9.73 5.61 -7.43
N ARG A 118 9.96 4.69 -8.37
CA ARG A 118 8.86 4.07 -9.08
C ARG A 118 8.05 3.19 -8.14
N PRO A 119 6.73 3.34 -8.06
CA PRO A 119 5.87 2.50 -7.24
C PRO A 119 6.00 1.01 -7.54
N THR A 120 5.60 0.17 -6.58
CA THR A 120 5.55 -1.28 -6.77
C THR A 120 4.88 -1.68 -8.09
N SER A 121 5.35 -2.74 -8.72
CA SER A 121 4.72 -3.33 -9.91
C SER A 121 3.28 -3.81 -9.66
N GLU A 122 2.92 -4.02 -8.40
CA GLU A 122 1.57 -4.42 -7.98
C GLU A 122 0.63 -3.23 -7.72
N LEU A 123 1.08 -2.00 -8.01
CA LEU A 123 0.25 -0.80 -7.86
C LEU A 123 -1.15 -0.94 -8.48
N PRO A 124 -1.33 -1.52 -9.69
CA PRO A 124 -2.66 -1.70 -10.26
C PRO A 124 -3.60 -2.54 -9.39
N SER A 125 -3.09 -3.59 -8.75
CA SER A 125 -3.86 -4.43 -7.83
C SER A 125 -4.24 -3.67 -6.56
N HIS A 126 -3.28 -2.95 -5.97
CA HIS A 126 -3.53 -2.08 -4.81
C HIS A 126 -4.59 -1.03 -5.11
N LEU A 127 -4.44 -0.28 -6.19
CA LEU A 127 -5.42 0.75 -6.57
C LEU A 127 -6.78 0.15 -6.88
N SER A 128 -6.85 -1.05 -7.46
CA SER A 128 -8.11 -1.75 -7.70
C SER A 128 -8.85 -2.07 -6.41
N MET A 129 -8.13 -2.49 -5.37
CA MET A 129 -8.71 -2.73 -4.04
C MET A 129 -9.18 -1.43 -3.39
N HIS A 130 -8.38 -0.39 -3.42
CA HIS A 130 -8.77 0.94 -2.91
C HIS A 130 -10.01 1.48 -3.65
N ASP A 131 -10.04 1.39 -4.98
CA ASP A 131 -11.15 1.85 -5.81
C ASP A 131 -12.45 1.10 -5.48
N TYR A 132 -12.37 -0.22 -5.35
CA TYR A 132 -13.49 -1.07 -4.99
C TYR A 132 -14.06 -0.75 -3.60
N LEU A 133 -13.19 -0.64 -2.60
CA LEU A 133 -13.60 -0.37 -1.22
C LEU A 133 -14.19 1.03 -1.08
N LYS A 134 -13.49 2.04 -1.60
CA LYS A 134 -13.96 3.42 -1.56
C LYS A 134 -15.26 3.63 -2.32
N GLY A 135 -15.41 3.00 -3.49
CA GLY A 135 -16.64 3.04 -4.27
C GLY A 135 -17.86 2.43 -3.57
N ARG A 136 -17.63 1.61 -2.53
CA ARG A 136 -18.68 1.04 -1.66
C ARG A 136 -18.84 1.79 -0.34
N GLY A 137 -18.18 2.94 -0.17
CA GLY A 137 -18.24 3.72 1.06
C GLY A 137 -17.47 3.10 2.23
N VAL A 138 -16.55 2.16 1.96
CA VAL A 138 -15.68 1.58 2.99
C VAL A 138 -14.47 2.49 3.16
N ASP A 139 -14.25 2.98 4.39
CA ASP A 139 -13.16 3.91 4.72
C ASP A 139 -11.84 3.17 5.02
N ASN A 140 -11.42 2.31 4.12
CA ASN A 140 -10.12 1.64 4.18
C ASN A 140 -9.07 2.53 3.53
N LYS A 141 -8.05 2.90 4.30
CA LYS A 141 -6.94 3.76 3.82
C LYS A 141 -5.70 2.97 3.42
N VAL A 142 -5.58 1.71 3.83
CA VAL A 142 -4.36 0.91 3.68
C VAL A 142 -4.64 -0.38 2.92
N VAL A 143 -3.77 -0.70 1.96
CA VAL A 143 -3.62 -2.04 1.39
C VAL A 143 -2.21 -2.52 1.66
N LEU A 144 -2.09 -3.68 2.29
CA LEU A 144 -0.85 -4.32 2.66
C LEU A 144 -0.78 -5.69 2.02
N HIS A 145 0.28 -5.94 1.26
CA HIS A 145 0.64 -7.24 0.71
C HIS A 145 1.85 -7.78 1.46
N THR A 146 1.77 -9.04 1.88
CA THR A 146 2.84 -9.73 2.59
C THR A 146 2.74 -11.24 2.36
N HIS A 147 3.82 -11.96 2.65
CA HIS A 147 3.93 -13.41 2.45
C HIS A 147 4.04 -14.15 3.79
N PRO A 148 2.94 -14.31 4.57
CA PRO A 148 2.97 -15.08 5.80
C PRO A 148 3.27 -16.53 5.48
N THR A 149 4.46 -17.01 5.84
CA THR A 149 5.01 -18.31 5.41
C THR A 149 4.06 -19.48 5.71
N ASP A 150 3.45 -19.48 6.91
CA ASP A 150 2.55 -20.55 7.31
C ASP A 150 1.26 -20.55 6.48
N LEU A 151 0.68 -19.37 6.20
CA LEU A 151 -0.50 -19.27 5.33
C LEU A 151 -0.17 -19.67 3.90
N VAL A 152 0.97 -19.25 3.38
CA VAL A 152 1.44 -19.65 2.04
C VAL A 152 1.61 -21.18 2.00
N ALA A 153 2.23 -21.79 3.01
CA ALA A 153 2.38 -23.25 3.10
C ALA A 153 1.03 -23.96 3.14
N MET A 154 0.06 -23.44 3.89
CA MET A 154 -1.30 -24.00 3.96
C MET A 154 -1.99 -24.00 2.59
N THR A 155 -1.81 -22.98 1.76
CA THR A 155 -2.42 -22.92 0.43
C THR A 155 -1.88 -23.95 -0.55
N HIS A 156 -0.73 -24.58 -0.27
CA HIS A 156 -0.22 -25.71 -1.05
C HIS A 156 -0.98 -27.03 -0.78
N ASN A 157 -1.77 -27.08 0.29
CA ASN A 157 -2.63 -28.23 0.56
C ASN A 157 -4.00 -28.02 -0.11
N ARG A 158 -4.34 -28.89 -1.05
CA ARG A 158 -5.60 -28.83 -1.80
C ARG A 158 -6.86 -28.80 -0.90
N ALA A 159 -6.79 -29.40 0.28
CA ALA A 159 -7.89 -29.37 1.24
C ALA A 159 -8.22 -27.95 1.72
N PHE A 160 -7.25 -27.03 1.70
CA PHE A 160 -7.42 -25.64 2.17
C PHE A 160 -7.69 -24.64 1.04
N LEU A 161 -7.79 -25.10 -0.21
CA LEU A 161 -8.14 -24.21 -1.34
C LEU A 161 -9.62 -23.81 -1.35
N GLN A 162 -10.42 -24.40 -0.46
CA GLN A 162 -11.81 -23.99 -0.25
C GLN A 162 -11.85 -22.90 0.85
N PRO A 163 -12.29 -21.67 0.56
CA PRO A 163 -12.29 -20.55 1.52
C PRO A 163 -12.97 -20.89 2.85
N ASP A 164 -14.12 -21.59 2.78
CA ASP A 164 -14.87 -22.01 3.96
C ASP A 164 -14.12 -23.00 4.85
N VAL A 165 -13.32 -23.88 4.27
CA VAL A 165 -12.57 -24.89 5.02
C VAL A 165 -11.44 -24.23 5.80
N LEU A 166 -10.63 -23.40 5.14
CA LEU A 166 -9.53 -22.71 5.79
C LEU A 166 -10.02 -21.70 6.82
N GLY A 167 -11.04 -20.91 6.49
CA GLY A 167 -11.63 -19.93 7.41
C GLY A 167 -12.16 -20.59 8.69
N LYS A 168 -12.92 -21.68 8.58
CA LYS A 168 -13.46 -22.44 9.73
C LYS A 168 -12.35 -23.07 10.55
N LEU A 169 -11.32 -23.62 9.92
CA LEU A 169 -10.16 -24.19 10.61
C LEU A 169 -9.46 -23.14 11.48
N LEU A 170 -9.14 -21.98 10.90
CA LEU A 170 -8.45 -20.90 11.62
C LEU A 170 -9.32 -20.36 12.78
N TRP A 171 -10.62 -20.21 12.57
CA TRP A 171 -11.54 -19.80 13.64
C TRP A 171 -11.64 -20.81 14.77
N SER A 172 -11.49 -22.11 14.48
CA SER A 172 -11.53 -23.17 15.51
C SER A 172 -10.25 -23.23 16.34
N MET A 173 -9.13 -22.76 15.79
CA MET A 173 -7.83 -22.75 16.48
C MET A 173 -7.74 -21.62 17.51
N ILE A 174 -8.14 -20.42 17.11
CA ILE A 174 -8.07 -19.20 17.93
C ILE A 174 -9.36 -18.40 17.69
N PRO A 175 -10.27 -18.29 18.68
CA PRO A 175 -11.54 -17.57 18.53
C PRO A 175 -11.38 -16.10 18.10
N GLU A 176 -10.30 -15.45 18.52
CA GLU A 176 -9.96 -14.07 18.15
C GLU A 176 -9.83 -13.89 16.64
N THR A 177 -9.39 -14.92 15.92
CA THR A 177 -9.32 -14.87 14.46
C THR A 177 -10.69 -14.59 13.84
N ARG A 178 -11.77 -15.13 14.42
CA ARG A 178 -13.13 -14.85 13.95
C ARG A 178 -13.56 -13.42 14.20
N VAL A 179 -13.06 -12.78 15.26
CA VAL A 179 -13.36 -11.38 15.57
C VAL A 179 -12.65 -10.45 14.58
N ILE A 180 -11.38 -10.75 14.27
CA ILE A 180 -10.56 -9.92 13.38
C ILE A 180 -10.93 -10.16 11.91
N VAL A 181 -11.20 -11.42 11.53
CA VAL A 181 -11.53 -11.83 10.15
C VAL A 181 -12.88 -12.53 10.09
N PRO A 182 -13.98 -11.83 10.40
CA PRO A 182 -15.30 -12.44 10.56
C PRO A 182 -15.88 -13.04 9.27
N LYS A 183 -15.40 -12.60 8.13
CA LYS A 183 -15.84 -13.09 6.80
C LYS A 183 -14.97 -14.22 6.25
N GLY A 184 -13.97 -14.67 7.03
CA GLY A 184 -13.00 -15.66 6.58
C GLY A 184 -11.94 -15.09 5.65
N LEU A 185 -11.19 -16.00 5.02
CA LEU A 185 -10.13 -15.68 4.07
C LEU A 185 -10.61 -15.98 2.66
N GLY A 186 -10.41 -15.04 1.73
CA GLY A 186 -10.53 -15.32 0.30
C GLY A 186 -9.30 -16.08 -0.17
N ILE A 187 -9.48 -17.11 -0.98
CA ILE A 187 -8.39 -17.85 -1.66
C ILE A 187 -8.63 -17.74 -3.15
N VAL A 188 -7.59 -17.38 -3.89
CA VAL A 188 -7.63 -17.16 -5.35
C VAL A 188 -6.65 -18.10 -6.04
#